data_597c12bdfae8da58b8079ef82b401d7a
#
_entry.id   597c12bdfae8da58b8079ef82b401d7a
#
_cell.length_a   1.000
_cell.length_b   1.000
_cell.length_c   1.000
_cell.angle_alpha   90.00
_cell.angle_beta   90.00
_cell.angle_gamma   90.00
#
_symmetry.space_group_name_H-M   'P 1'
#
loop_
_entity.id
_entity.type
_entity.pdbx_description
1 polymer ?
#
loop_
_entity_poly.entity_id
_entity_poly.type
_entity_poly.pdbx_seq_one_letter_code
_entity_poly.pdbx_strand_id
1 'polypeptide(L)'
;PCKFCLFLVSEIASAKENDVFLMEAMWARLVPGTIKLLELIENGLLGEIKGVEGKFCYAFDEDEMDHHALKNENGGGSLLDVGVYGLNFASWYLGKDVVEINAQANLFNDVDAHTCVLLKYKSGAIADVSSAVLLRKPNEGYIYGTKGYAYLPRFYAPQEIKLQLNNGESEIISTPYKGNGFEEQITHFSDCVLKGLKESPIITHEQTLYITKQMDEIRKIINLE
;
A
#
# COMPACT_ATOMS: atom_id res chain seq x y z
N PRO A 1 -21.73 9.26 -3.25
CA PRO A 1 -20.54 8.84 -3.97
C PRO A 1 -19.34 9.54 -3.35
N CYS A 2 -18.32 8.77 -3.14
CA CYS A 2 -17.08 9.08 -2.50
C CYS A 2 -16.26 10.08 -3.33
N LYS A 3 -15.75 11.15 -2.74
CA LYS A 3 -15.11 12.27 -3.44
C LYS A 3 -13.87 11.84 -4.26
N PHE A 4 -12.97 11.06 -3.66
CA PHE A 4 -11.74 10.62 -4.31
C PHE A 4 -12.00 9.56 -5.38
N CYS A 5 -12.92 8.62 -5.13
CA CYS A 5 -13.31 7.62 -6.11
C CYS A 5 -13.93 8.25 -7.37
N LEU A 6 -14.79 9.27 -7.22
CA LEU A 6 -15.39 9.98 -8.38
C LEU A 6 -14.31 10.71 -9.19
N PHE A 7 -13.36 11.34 -8.53
CA PHE A 7 -12.26 12.02 -9.20
C PHE A 7 -11.45 11.03 -10.04
N LEU A 8 -11.00 9.92 -9.44
CA LEU A 8 -10.24 8.88 -10.15
C LEU A 8 -11.03 8.26 -11.32
N VAL A 9 -12.35 8.02 -11.16
CA VAL A 9 -13.19 7.53 -12.26
C VAL A 9 -13.19 8.52 -13.44
N SER A 10 -13.25 9.83 -13.17
CA SER A 10 -13.18 10.85 -14.20
C SER A 10 -11.83 10.92 -14.91
N GLU A 11 -10.73 10.74 -14.17
CA GLU A 11 -9.37 10.67 -14.74
C GLU A 11 -9.21 9.46 -15.66
N ILE A 12 -9.68 8.28 -15.23
CA ILE A 12 -9.65 7.05 -16.04
C ILE A 12 -10.49 7.23 -17.31
N ALA A 13 -11.67 7.86 -17.20
CA ALA A 13 -12.52 8.14 -18.36
C ALA A 13 -11.83 9.10 -19.34
N SER A 14 -11.24 10.18 -18.83
CA SER A 14 -10.50 11.16 -19.63
C SER A 14 -9.29 10.51 -20.34
N ALA A 15 -8.54 9.66 -19.64
CA ALA A 15 -7.42 8.94 -20.24
C ALA A 15 -7.88 8.03 -21.40
N LYS A 16 -9.02 7.34 -21.23
CA LYS A 16 -9.61 6.50 -22.29
C LYS A 16 -10.10 7.32 -23.49
N GLU A 17 -10.79 8.43 -23.24
CA GLU A 17 -11.29 9.34 -24.29
C GLU A 17 -10.15 9.95 -25.13
N ASN A 18 -9.02 10.27 -24.48
CA ASN A 18 -7.86 10.87 -25.14
C ASN A 18 -6.83 9.83 -25.63
N ASP A 19 -7.11 8.54 -25.47
CA ASP A 19 -6.24 7.44 -25.89
C ASP A 19 -4.83 7.50 -25.30
N VAL A 20 -4.69 7.97 -24.03
CA VAL A 20 -3.40 8.09 -23.33
C VAL A 20 -3.24 7.01 -22.27
N PHE A 21 -1.97 6.70 -21.93
CA PHE A 21 -1.62 5.79 -20.85
C PHE A 21 -1.84 6.49 -19.50
N LEU A 22 -2.46 5.79 -18.55
CA LEU A 22 -2.62 6.21 -17.16
C LEU A 22 -2.23 5.08 -16.22
N MET A 23 -1.46 5.37 -15.18
CA MET A 23 -1.06 4.43 -14.14
C MET A 23 -0.88 5.16 -12.81
N GLU A 24 -1.36 4.55 -11.73
CA GLU A 24 -1.02 4.96 -10.36
C GLU A 24 0.47 4.81 -10.11
N ALA A 25 1.08 5.81 -9.45
CA ALA A 25 2.51 5.81 -9.12
C ALA A 25 2.84 4.96 -7.87
N MET A 26 2.30 3.74 -7.78
CA MET A 26 2.53 2.81 -6.66
C MET A 26 3.84 2.03 -6.87
N TRP A 27 4.96 2.73 -6.80
CA TRP A 27 6.31 2.19 -7.02
C TRP A 27 6.65 0.97 -6.16
N ALA A 28 6.12 0.93 -4.92
CA ALA A 28 6.32 -0.16 -3.98
C ALA A 28 5.92 -1.55 -4.54
N ARG A 29 5.00 -1.59 -5.53
CA ARG A 29 4.56 -2.83 -6.20
C ARG A 29 5.62 -3.39 -7.15
N LEU A 30 6.53 -2.53 -7.63
CA LEU A 30 7.50 -2.84 -8.70
C LEU A 30 8.93 -3.05 -8.20
N VAL A 31 9.21 -2.75 -6.92
CA VAL A 31 10.55 -2.98 -6.37
C VAL A 31 10.89 -4.47 -6.29
N PRO A 32 12.16 -4.85 -6.49
CA PRO A 32 12.59 -6.25 -6.57
C PRO A 32 12.16 -7.10 -5.36
N GLY A 33 12.20 -6.52 -4.15
CA GLY A 33 11.80 -7.22 -2.93
C GLY A 33 10.32 -7.58 -2.89
N THR A 34 9.44 -6.69 -3.34
CA THR A 34 7.99 -6.97 -3.42
C THR A 34 7.70 -8.05 -4.47
N ILE A 35 8.33 -7.96 -5.65
CA ILE A 35 8.17 -8.95 -6.71
C ILE A 35 8.66 -10.33 -6.23
N LYS A 36 9.85 -10.38 -5.61
CA LYS A 36 10.41 -11.64 -5.09
C LYS A 36 9.54 -12.28 -4.03
N LEU A 37 8.99 -11.47 -3.10
CA LEU A 37 8.15 -11.99 -2.03
C LEU A 37 6.81 -12.52 -2.57
N LEU A 38 6.20 -11.86 -3.54
CA LEU A 38 5.00 -12.35 -4.21
C LEU A 38 5.26 -13.71 -4.86
N GLU A 39 6.34 -13.84 -5.63
CA GLU A 39 6.76 -15.11 -6.25
C GLU A 39 6.91 -16.23 -5.20
N LEU A 40 7.58 -15.97 -4.09
CA LEU A 40 7.79 -16.96 -3.03
C LEU A 40 6.48 -17.39 -2.37
N ILE A 41 5.55 -16.46 -2.15
CA ILE A 41 4.24 -16.75 -1.56
C ILE A 41 3.35 -17.51 -2.54
N GLU A 42 3.33 -17.14 -3.83
CA GLU A 42 2.61 -17.86 -4.87
C GLU A 42 3.12 -19.31 -5.02
N ASN A 43 4.42 -19.54 -4.81
CA ASN A 43 5.02 -20.87 -4.75
C ASN A 43 4.76 -21.62 -3.43
N GLY A 44 3.96 -21.06 -2.52
CA GLY A 44 3.49 -21.71 -1.29
C GLY A 44 4.51 -21.77 -0.15
N LEU A 45 5.54 -20.91 -0.16
CA LEU A 45 6.60 -20.88 0.85
C LEU A 45 6.03 -20.73 2.28
N LEU A 46 5.09 -19.78 2.47
CA LEU A 46 4.45 -19.51 3.76
C LEU A 46 3.15 -20.30 3.99
N GLY A 47 2.72 -21.12 3.02
CA GLY A 47 1.42 -21.80 3.05
C GLY A 47 0.26 -20.82 2.87
N GLU A 48 -0.87 -21.05 3.55
CA GLU A 48 -2.01 -20.15 3.53
C GLU A 48 -1.71 -18.91 4.36
N ILE A 49 -1.91 -17.70 3.78
CA ILE A 49 -1.68 -16.45 4.49
C ILE A 49 -2.84 -16.17 5.45
N LYS A 50 -2.53 -15.93 6.70
CA LYS A 50 -3.47 -15.71 7.80
C LYS A 50 -3.47 -14.29 8.32
N GLY A 51 -2.38 -13.53 8.11
CA GLY A 51 -2.28 -12.16 8.56
C GLY A 51 -1.26 -11.35 7.78
N VAL A 52 -1.50 -10.05 7.69
CA VAL A 52 -0.57 -9.06 7.12
C VAL A 52 -0.55 -7.84 8.02
N GLU A 53 0.64 -7.35 8.35
CA GLU A 53 0.84 -6.08 9.04
C GLU A 53 1.66 -5.15 8.17
N GLY A 54 1.27 -3.87 8.11
CA GLY A 54 2.01 -2.83 7.40
C GLY A 54 1.97 -1.50 8.14
N LYS A 55 3.13 -1.00 8.56
CA LYS A 55 3.24 0.26 9.32
C LYS A 55 4.11 1.24 8.55
N PHE A 56 3.52 2.36 8.11
CA PHE A 56 4.25 3.46 7.50
C PHE A 56 3.97 4.74 8.28
N CYS A 57 4.92 5.14 9.10
CA CYS A 57 4.78 6.24 10.03
C CYS A 57 6.03 7.12 10.00
N TYR A 58 5.83 8.41 9.84
CA TYR A 58 6.87 9.42 10.00
C TYR A 58 6.30 10.62 10.76
N ALA A 59 7.15 11.55 11.15
CA ALA A 59 6.70 12.81 11.75
C ALA A 59 7.44 13.95 11.07
N PHE A 60 6.69 14.99 10.71
CA PHE A 60 7.22 16.28 10.34
C PHE A 60 7.88 16.94 11.55
N ASP A 61 8.95 17.67 11.31
CA ASP A 61 9.58 18.50 12.31
C ASP A 61 8.85 19.87 12.43
N GLU A 62 9.16 20.68 13.44
CA GLU A 62 8.42 21.92 13.73
C GLU A 62 8.42 22.95 12.58
N ASP A 63 9.46 22.97 11.77
CA ASP A 63 9.60 23.83 10.60
C ASP A 63 8.89 23.31 9.34
N GLU A 64 8.40 22.06 9.37
CA GLU A 64 7.67 21.41 8.29
C GLU A 64 6.14 21.41 8.48
N MET A 65 5.62 22.05 9.52
CA MET A 65 4.18 22.00 9.88
C MET A 65 3.26 22.67 8.85
N ASP A 66 3.80 23.35 7.84
CA ASP A 66 3.05 23.89 6.68
C ASP A 66 2.96 22.92 5.48
N HIS A 67 3.43 21.68 5.64
CA HIS A 67 3.45 20.67 4.59
C HIS A 67 2.04 20.30 4.11
N HIS A 68 1.89 20.00 2.80
CA HIS A 68 0.59 19.67 2.18
C HIS A 68 -0.12 18.47 2.83
N ALA A 69 0.63 17.47 3.31
CA ALA A 69 0.06 16.30 4.00
C ALA A 69 -0.65 16.64 5.33
N LEU A 70 -0.46 17.86 5.86
CA LEU A 70 -1.14 18.36 7.05
C LEU A 70 -2.32 19.31 6.73
N LYS A 71 -2.75 19.39 5.44
CA LYS A 71 -3.79 20.28 4.95
C LYS A 71 -4.91 19.51 4.26
N ASN A 72 -6.12 19.57 4.81
CA ASN A 72 -7.28 18.85 4.26
C ASN A 72 -7.62 19.29 2.82
N GLU A 73 -7.50 20.57 2.52
CA GLU A 73 -7.76 21.14 1.19
C GLU A 73 -6.88 20.54 0.08
N ASN A 74 -5.71 20.01 0.44
CA ASN A 74 -4.75 19.39 -0.47
C ASN A 74 -4.83 17.84 -0.46
N GLY A 75 -5.88 17.26 0.14
CA GLY A 75 -5.99 15.81 0.28
C GLY A 75 -4.99 15.23 1.27
N GLY A 76 -4.61 16.01 2.32
CA GLY A 76 -3.68 15.56 3.35
C GLY A 76 -4.27 14.48 4.25
N GLY A 77 -3.44 14.02 5.18
CA GLY A 77 -3.71 12.97 6.14
C GLY A 77 -2.88 11.71 5.91
N SER A 78 -2.61 11.02 7.00
CA SER A 78 -1.73 9.85 7.00
C SER A 78 -2.27 8.71 6.14
N LEU A 79 -3.58 8.53 6.10
CA LEU A 79 -4.22 7.47 5.33
C LEU A 79 -3.98 7.66 3.82
N LEU A 80 -4.17 8.88 3.32
CA LEU A 80 -4.00 9.18 1.89
C LEU A 80 -2.53 9.23 1.48
N ASP A 81 -1.67 9.79 2.34
CA ASP A 81 -0.24 9.99 2.03
C ASP A 81 0.56 8.67 2.12
N VAL A 82 0.46 7.94 3.23
CA VAL A 82 1.25 6.73 3.48
C VAL A 82 0.44 5.49 3.83
N GLY A 83 -0.79 5.63 4.30
CA GLY A 83 -1.69 4.50 4.60
C GLY A 83 -2.05 3.70 3.35
N VAL A 84 -2.11 4.36 2.20
CA VAL A 84 -2.30 3.75 0.87
C VAL A 84 -1.30 2.62 0.59
N TYR A 85 -0.06 2.72 1.08
CA TYR A 85 0.95 1.67 0.95
C TYR A 85 0.58 0.41 1.74
N GLY A 86 0.11 0.58 2.99
CA GLY A 86 -0.31 -0.54 3.84
C GLY A 86 -1.55 -1.25 3.29
N LEU A 87 -2.53 -0.50 2.76
CA LEU A 87 -3.72 -1.07 2.12
C LEU A 87 -3.37 -1.85 0.85
N ASN A 88 -2.51 -1.30 0.00
CA ASN A 88 -1.99 -2.01 -1.17
C ASN A 88 -1.23 -3.26 -0.76
N PHE A 89 -0.33 -3.17 0.22
CA PHE A 89 0.44 -4.30 0.75
C PHE A 89 -0.48 -5.43 1.23
N ALA A 90 -1.50 -5.13 2.02
CA ALA A 90 -2.48 -6.12 2.45
C ALA A 90 -3.21 -6.77 1.26
N SER A 91 -3.64 -5.98 0.27
CA SER A 91 -4.39 -6.49 -0.89
C SER A 91 -3.54 -7.38 -1.81
N TRP A 92 -2.24 -7.17 -1.90
CA TRP A 92 -1.36 -8.00 -2.74
C TRP A 92 -1.24 -9.44 -2.23
N TYR A 93 -1.39 -9.66 -0.92
CA TYR A 93 -1.21 -10.98 -0.29
C TYR A 93 -2.53 -11.62 0.17
N LEU A 94 -3.56 -10.83 0.43
CA LEU A 94 -4.85 -11.31 0.94
C LEU A 94 -5.99 -11.16 -0.08
N GLY A 95 -5.74 -10.50 -1.21
CA GLY A 95 -6.76 -10.25 -2.24
C GLY A 95 -7.68 -9.08 -1.90
N LYS A 96 -8.89 -9.08 -2.46
CA LYS A 96 -9.84 -7.95 -2.40
C LYS A 96 -11.13 -8.26 -1.62
N ASP A 97 -11.29 -9.47 -1.11
CA ASP A 97 -12.52 -9.93 -0.45
C ASP A 97 -12.57 -9.48 1.03
N VAL A 98 -12.50 -8.16 1.29
CA VAL A 98 -12.69 -7.58 2.62
C VAL A 98 -14.17 -7.61 2.97
N VAL A 99 -14.50 -8.11 4.19
CA VAL A 99 -15.88 -8.25 4.69
C VAL A 99 -16.18 -7.33 5.87
N GLU A 100 -15.14 -6.78 6.52
CA GLU A 100 -15.28 -5.87 7.66
C GLU A 100 -14.09 -4.93 7.74
N ILE A 101 -14.35 -3.64 7.99
CA ILE A 101 -13.34 -2.60 8.19
C ILE A 101 -13.59 -1.93 9.54
N ASN A 102 -12.57 -1.90 10.39
CA ASN A 102 -12.55 -1.15 11.64
C ASN A 102 -11.38 -0.15 11.60
N ALA A 103 -11.61 1.09 11.99
CA ALA A 103 -10.58 2.12 11.99
C ALA A 103 -10.73 3.10 13.16
N GLN A 104 -9.59 3.59 13.63
CA GLN A 104 -9.48 4.68 14.61
C GLN A 104 -8.42 5.66 14.14
N ALA A 105 -8.65 6.95 14.35
CA ALA A 105 -7.69 7.98 14.00
C ALA A 105 -7.53 9.04 15.09
N ASN A 106 -6.33 9.60 15.16
CA ASN A 106 -6.07 10.85 15.84
C ASN A 106 -6.00 11.96 14.78
N LEU A 107 -6.82 13.01 14.97
CA LEU A 107 -6.94 14.11 14.01
C LEU A 107 -6.04 15.30 14.40
N PHE A 108 -5.54 15.99 13.39
CA PHE A 108 -4.82 17.25 13.50
C PHE A 108 -5.16 18.14 12.29
N ASN A 109 -5.63 19.38 12.52
CA ASN A 109 -6.02 20.32 11.46
C ASN A 109 -6.97 19.71 10.41
N ASP A 110 -7.99 18.97 10.84
CA ASP A 110 -8.96 18.28 9.97
C ASP A 110 -8.38 17.23 9.01
N VAL A 111 -7.19 16.71 9.33
CA VAL A 111 -6.60 15.52 8.68
C VAL A 111 -6.31 14.43 9.71
N ASP A 112 -6.23 13.20 9.27
CA ASP A 112 -5.79 12.10 10.12
C ASP A 112 -4.26 12.12 10.28
N ALA A 113 -3.81 12.50 11.47
CA ALA A 113 -2.38 12.52 11.80
C ALA A 113 -1.81 11.11 12.07
N HIS A 114 -2.67 10.22 12.56
CA HIS A 114 -2.37 8.81 12.80
C HIS A 114 -3.64 7.99 12.66
N THR A 115 -3.62 6.98 11.82
CA THR A 115 -4.75 6.08 11.57
C THR A 115 -4.30 4.63 11.73
N CYS A 116 -5.12 3.84 12.44
CA CYS A 116 -5.00 2.39 12.54
C CYS A 116 -6.24 1.74 11.93
N VAL A 117 -6.04 0.75 11.07
CA VAL A 117 -7.09 0.06 10.33
C VAL A 117 -6.95 -1.44 10.50
N LEU A 118 -8.04 -2.13 10.83
CA LEU A 118 -8.15 -3.58 10.78
C LEU A 118 -9.09 -3.98 9.64
N LEU A 119 -8.59 -4.82 8.74
CA LEU A 119 -9.37 -5.39 7.63
C LEU A 119 -9.56 -6.88 7.88
N LYS A 120 -10.82 -7.33 7.91
CA LYS A 120 -11.14 -8.76 7.94
C LYS A 120 -11.51 -9.25 6.55
N TYR A 121 -10.87 -10.32 6.13
CA TYR A 121 -11.10 -10.92 4.82
C TYR A 121 -12.05 -12.12 4.91
N LYS A 122 -12.73 -12.42 3.81
CA LYS A 122 -13.64 -13.58 3.70
C LYS A 122 -12.95 -14.92 4.02
N SER A 123 -11.65 -15.03 3.76
CA SER A 123 -10.81 -16.18 4.13
C SER A 123 -10.62 -16.35 5.65
N GLY A 124 -11.01 -15.33 6.45
CA GLY A 124 -10.75 -15.26 7.89
C GLY A 124 -9.40 -14.61 8.22
N ALA A 125 -8.57 -14.26 7.23
CA ALA A 125 -7.34 -13.52 7.45
C ALA A 125 -7.64 -12.09 7.91
N ILE A 126 -6.67 -11.50 8.65
CA ILE A 126 -6.77 -10.12 9.15
C ILE A 126 -5.55 -9.34 8.67
N ALA A 127 -5.77 -8.10 8.22
CA ALA A 127 -4.69 -7.14 8.03
C ALA A 127 -4.76 -6.04 9.09
N ASP A 128 -3.58 -5.65 9.61
CA ASP A 128 -3.36 -4.50 10.50
C ASP A 128 -2.51 -3.47 9.74
N VAL A 129 -3.12 -2.31 9.46
CA VAL A 129 -2.46 -1.20 8.75
C VAL A 129 -2.39 0.01 9.67
N SER A 130 -1.18 0.56 9.85
CA SER A 130 -0.99 1.78 10.62
C SER A 130 -0.24 2.82 9.79
N SER A 131 -0.77 4.03 9.74
CA SER A 131 -0.15 5.18 9.07
C SER A 131 -0.09 6.38 9.99
N ALA A 132 0.99 7.17 9.92
CA ALA A 132 1.12 8.40 10.66
C ALA A 132 2.00 9.43 9.93
N VAL A 133 1.66 10.73 10.09
CA VAL A 133 2.44 11.87 9.60
C VAL A 133 2.96 12.77 10.73
N LEU A 134 2.57 12.48 11.97
CA LEU A 134 3.03 13.17 13.19
C LEU A 134 3.49 12.20 14.30
N LEU A 135 3.79 10.95 13.95
CA LEU A 135 4.25 9.93 14.90
C LEU A 135 5.27 9.03 14.21
N ARG A 136 6.50 8.99 14.71
CA ARG A 136 7.54 8.08 14.24
C ARG A 136 7.37 6.69 14.86
N LYS A 137 7.23 5.67 14.01
CA LYS A 137 7.28 4.23 14.36
C LYS A 137 8.23 3.53 13.37
N PRO A 138 8.70 2.30 13.66
CA PRO A 138 9.36 1.49 12.65
C PRO A 138 8.46 1.28 11.42
N ASN A 139 9.03 1.50 10.24
CA ASN A 139 8.32 1.33 8.96
C ASN A 139 8.50 -0.11 8.49
N GLU A 140 7.75 -1.03 9.05
CA GLU A 140 7.91 -2.46 8.91
C GLU A 140 6.64 -3.16 8.42
N GLY A 141 6.81 -4.32 7.82
CA GLY A 141 5.70 -5.18 7.43
C GLY A 141 5.96 -6.63 7.74
N TYR A 142 4.88 -7.35 8.02
CA TYR A 142 4.89 -8.79 8.27
C TYR A 142 3.82 -9.48 7.43
N ILE A 143 4.14 -10.69 6.99
CA ILE A 143 3.18 -11.59 6.35
C ILE A 143 3.26 -12.92 7.08
N TYR A 144 2.15 -13.30 7.69
CA TYR A 144 2.03 -14.50 8.50
C TYR A 144 1.27 -15.59 7.75
N GLY A 145 1.92 -16.72 7.56
CA GLY A 145 1.31 -17.89 6.93
C GLY A 145 1.31 -19.11 7.85
N THR A 146 0.66 -20.18 7.40
CA THR A 146 0.59 -21.44 8.17
C THR A 146 1.90 -22.18 8.29
N LYS A 147 2.91 -21.83 7.47
CA LYS A 147 4.25 -22.46 7.49
C LYS A 147 5.36 -21.55 8.06
N GLY A 148 5.06 -20.31 8.40
CA GLY A 148 6.04 -19.35 8.88
C GLY A 148 5.63 -17.91 8.60
N TYR A 149 6.58 -16.99 8.69
CA TYR A 149 6.35 -15.59 8.39
C TYR A 149 7.51 -14.95 7.63
N ALA A 150 7.19 -13.87 6.92
CA ALA A 150 8.17 -12.95 6.33
C ALA A 150 8.13 -11.61 7.07
N TYR A 151 9.30 -11.06 7.37
CA TYR A 151 9.48 -9.71 7.91
C TYR A 151 10.22 -8.83 6.91
N LEU A 152 9.70 -7.62 6.69
CA LEU A 152 10.25 -6.64 5.77
C LEU A 152 10.54 -5.33 6.51
N PRO A 153 11.81 -5.00 6.78
CA PRO A 153 12.20 -3.64 7.14
C PRO A 153 11.87 -2.71 5.98
N ARG A 154 11.16 -1.61 6.19
CA ARG A 154 10.67 -0.74 5.10
C ARG A 154 9.83 -1.49 4.06
N PHE A 155 8.72 -2.08 4.49
CA PHE A 155 7.87 -2.94 3.65
C PHE A 155 7.43 -2.32 2.31
N TYR A 156 7.36 -0.99 2.22
CA TYR A 156 7.03 -0.26 1.00
C TYR A 156 8.22 -0.16 -0.01
N ALA A 157 9.44 -0.48 0.44
CA ALA A 157 10.65 -0.49 -0.38
C ALA A 157 11.68 -1.52 0.16
N PRO A 158 11.31 -2.81 0.25
CA PRO A 158 12.17 -3.80 0.87
C PRO A 158 13.41 -4.08 0.01
N GLN A 159 14.59 -4.01 0.64
CA GLN A 159 15.86 -4.44 0.07
C GLN A 159 16.35 -5.74 0.70
N GLU A 160 15.64 -6.23 1.70
CA GLU A 160 15.81 -7.54 2.29
C GLU A 160 14.47 -8.12 2.74
N ILE A 161 14.34 -9.44 2.68
CA ILE A 161 13.21 -10.22 3.19
C ILE A 161 13.79 -11.17 4.23
N LYS A 162 13.31 -11.10 5.48
CA LYS A 162 13.70 -12.04 6.53
C LYS A 162 12.60 -13.08 6.70
N LEU A 163 12.94 -14.31 6.37
CA LEU A 163 12.04 -15.46 6.49
C LEU A 163 12.32 -16.23 7.78
N GLN A 164 11.24 -16.66 8.43
CA GLN A 164 11.29 -17.60 9.54
C GLN A 164 10.20 -18.66 9.35
N LEU A 165 10.61 -19.90 9.15
CA LEU A 165 9.70 -21.03 8.97
C LEU A 165 9.46 -21.75 10.30
N ASN A 166 8.29 -22.39 10.41
CA ASN A 166 7.89 -23.12 11.64
C ASN A 166 8.74 -24.39 11.88
N ASN A 167 9.43 -24.89 10.87
CA ASN A 167 10.39 -26.00 10.99
C ASN A 167 11.76 -25.57 11.57
N GLY A 168 11.94 -24.28 11.90
CA GLY A 168 13.18 -23.71 12.45
C GLY A 168 14.11 -23.11 11.39
N GLU A 169 13.84 -23.29 10.10
CA GLU A 169 14.64 -22.66 9.03
C GLU A 169 14.43 -21.16 9.01
N SER A 170 15.52 -20.41 8.80
CA SER A 170 15.49 -18.98 8.61
C SER A 170 16.40 -18.56 7.47
N GLU A 171 16.02 -17.53 6.74
CA GLU A 171 16.77 -17.01 5.60
C GLU A 171 16.62 -15.48 5.51
N ILE A 172 17.70 -14.83 5.07
CA ILE A 172 17.66 -13.41 4.68
C ILE A 172 17.92 -13.34 3.17
N ILE A 173 16.91 -12.93 2.42
CA ILE A 173 16.99 -12.76 0.98
C ILE A 173 17.27 -11.28 0.70
N SER A 174 18.43 -11.01 0.10
CA SER A 174 18.80 -9.66 -0.34
C SER A 174 18.16 -9.33 -1.69
N THR A 175 17.53 -8.18 -1.77
CA THR A 175 16.81 -7.70 -2.97
C THR A 175 17.09 -6.22 -3.24
N PRO A 176 18.38 -5.82 -3.39
CA PRO A 176 18.74 -4.42 -3.58
C PRO A 176 18.21 -3.89 -4.91
N TYR A 177 17.78 -2.63 -4.92
CA TYR A 177 17.58 -1.86 -6.15
C TYR A 177 18.82 -1.00 -6.43
N LYS A 178 19.01 -0.57 -7.68
CA LYS A 178 20.25 0.08 -8.13
C LYS A 178 20.40 1.55 -7.69
N GLY A 179 19.29 2.25 -7.58
CA GLY A 179 19.24 3.66 -7.26
C GLY A 179 18.48 3.92 -5.96
N ASN A 180 17.34 4.57 -6.09
CA ASN A 180 16.47 4.93 -4.95
C ASN A 180 15.16 4.13 -4.92
N GLY A 181 14.94 3.20 -5.85
CA GLY A 181 13.77 2.34 -5.98
C GLY A 181 12.70 2.86 -6.95
N PHE A 182 12.80 4.10 -7.43
CA PHE A 182 11.85 4.65 -8.42
C PHE A 182 12.18 4.23 -9.85
N GLU A 183 13.39 3.77 -10.12
CA GLU A 183 13.84 3.37 -11.45
C GLU A 183 12.98 2.23 -12.04
N GLU A 184 12.50 1.31 -11.21
CA GLU A 184 11.67 0.20 -11.67
C GLU A 184 10.30 0.69 -12.15
N GLN A 185 9.70 1.66 -11.46
CA GLN A 185 8.45 2.29 -11.88
C GLN A 185 8.61 3.08 -13.17
N ILE A 186 9.69 3.84 -13.30
CA ILE A 186 9.98 4.64 -14.51
C ILE A 186 10.18 3.71 -15.71
N THR A 187 10.94 2.63 -15.52
CA THR A 187 11.18 1.61 -16.56
C THR A 187 9.86 0.95 -16.96
N HIS A 188 9.07 0.47 -15.98
CA HIS A 188 7.79 -0.17 -16.23
C HIS A 188 6.82 0.75 -16.98
N PHE A 189 6.69 2.01 -16.54
CA PHE A 189 5.89 3.02 -17.23
C PHE A 189 6.31 3.19 -18.69
N SER A 190 7.61 3.39 -18.92
CA SER A 190 8.17 3.60 -20.25
C SER A 190 7.91 2.39 -21.17
N ASP A 191 8.09 1.18 -20.64
CA ASP A 191 7.83 -0.07 -21.37
C ASP A 191 6.35 -0.22 -21.75
N CYS A 192 5.44 0.13 -20.84
CA CYS A 192 4.00 0.11 -21.11
C CYS A 192 3.63 1.08 -22.25
N VAL A 193 4.14 2.31 -22.20
CA VAL A 193 3.93 3.32 -23.25
C VAL A 193 4.50 2.86 -24.59
N LEU A 194 5.73 2.36 -24.61
CA LEU A 194 6.37 1.86 -25.84
C LEU A 194 5.64 0.66 -26.47
N LYS A 195 4.98 -0.16 -25.64
CA LYS A 195 4.12 -1.27 -26.08
C LYS A 195 2.71 -0.83 -26.51
N GLY A 196 2.39 0.46 -26.42
CA GLY A 196 1.07 1.01 -26.79
C GLY A 196 -0.05 0.62 -25.82
N LEU A 197 0.29 0.20 -24.58
CA LEU A 197 -0.70 -0.12 -23.55
C LEU A 197 -1.40 1.17 -23.08
N LYS A 198 -2.60 1.03 -22.52
CA LYS A 198 -3.39 2.15 -21.97
C LYS A 198 -3.45 2.15 -20.45
N GLU A 199 -3.15 1.01 -19.84
CA GLU A 199 -2.93 0.86 -18.40
C GLU A 199 -1.83 -0.16 -18.11
N SER A 200 -1.31 -0.14 -16.88
CA SER A 200 -0.34 -1.13 -16.42
C SER A 200 -1.02 -2.48 -16.17
N PRO A 201 -0.44 -3.60 -16.64
CA PRO A 201 -0.92 -4.94 -16.30
C PRO A 201 -0.62 -5.35 -14.85
N ILE A 202 0.22 -4.58 -14.13
CA ILE A 202 0.62 -4.85 -12.74
C ILE A 202 -0.09 -3.91 -11.77
N ILE A 203 -0.17 -2.63 -12.11
CA ILE A 203 -0.86 -1.59 -11.34
C ILE A 203 -2.09 -1.18 -12.15
N THR A 204 -3.15 -1.98 -12.06
CA THR A 204 -4.35 -1.79 -12.88
C THR A 204 -5.25 -0.68 -12.34
N HIS A 205 -6.04 -0.06 -13.22
CA HIS A 205 -7.07 0.90 -12.82
C HIS A 205 -8.06 0.29 -11.81
N GLU A 206 -8.38 -1.00 -11.98
CA GLU A 206 -9.24 -1.73 -11.04
C GLU A 206 -8.64 -1.77 -9.62
N GLN A 207 -7.31 -2.03 -9.50
CA GLN A 207 -6.61 -2.03 -8.23
C GLN A 207 -6.62 -0.65 -7.58
N THR A 208 -6.32 0.39 -8.35
CA THR A 208 -6.33 1.76 -7.85
C THR A 208 -7.72 2.17 -7.37
N LEU A 209 -8.77 1.86 -8.14
CA LEU A 209 -10.17 2.11 -7.76
C LEU A 209 -10.58 1.34 -6.49
N TYR A 210 -10.13 0.09 -6.36
CA TYR A 210 -10.40 -0.72 -5.17
C TYR A 210 -9.81 -0.08 -3.91
N ILE A 211 -8.52 0.31 -3.93
CA ILE A 211 -7.86 0.94 -2.81
C ILE A 211 -8.47 2.31 -2.49
N THR A 212 -8.77 3.12 -3.51
CA THR A 212 -9.42 4.42 -3.32
C THR A 212 -10.78 4.28 -2.64
N LYS A 213 -11.59 3.28 -3.02
CA LYS A 213 -12.86 2.99 -2.34
C LYS A 213 -12.67 2.60 -0.87
N GLN A 214 -11.68 1.76 -0.58
CA GLN A 214 -11.36 1.42 0.81
C GLN A 214 -10.96 2.65 1.63
N MET A 215 -10.08 3.51 1.11
CA MET A 215 -9.68 4.74 1.79
C MET A 215 -10.88 5.64 2.08
N ASP A 216 -11.78 5.75 1.13
CA ASP A 216 -13.00 6.53 1.30
C ASP A 216 -13.96 5.92 2.36
N GLU A 217 -14.07 4.59 2.45
CA GLU A 217 -14.84 3.91 3.51
C GLU A 217 -14.19 4.13 4.88
N ILE A 218 -12.85 4.01 4.96
CA ILE A 218 -12.11 4.28 6.18
C ILE A 218 -12.30 5.74 6.63
N ARG A 219 -12.23 6.71 5.72
CA ARG A 219 -12.44 8.13 6.02
C ARG A 219 -13.82 8.40 6.63
N LYS A 220 -14.87 7.72 6.15
CA LYS A 220 -16.20 7.79 6.78
C LYS A 220 -16.21 7.25 8.20
N ILE A 221 -15.55 6.11 8.44
CA ILE A 221 -15.46 5.50 9.77
C ILE A 221 -14.77 6.43 10.77
N ILE A 222 -13.74 7.15 10.34
CA ILE A 222 -12.99 8.11 11.19
C ILE A 222 -13.53 9.54 11.14
N ASN A 223 -14.73 9.76 10.55
CA ASN A 223 -15.43 11.05 10.44
C ASN A 223 -14.65 12.14 9.68
N LEU A 224 -13.96 11.78 8.61
CA LEU A 224 -13.29 12.66 7.67
C LEU A 224 -13.98 12.57 6.28
N GLU A 225 -15.11 13.26 6.10
CA GLU A 225 -15.82 13.33 4.80
C GLU A 225 -15.36 14.53 3.95
#